data_2e7a2dcc586b2718d1394eedcbeae441
#
_entry.id   2e7a2dcc586b2718d1394eedcbeae441
#
_cell.length_a   1.000
_cell.length_b   1.000
_cell.length_c   1.000
_cell.angle_alpha   90.00
_cell.angle_beta   90.00
_cell.angle_gamma   90.00
#
_symmetry.space_group_name_H-M   'P 1'
#
loop_
_entity.id
_entity.type
_entity.pdbx_description
1 polymer ?
#
loop_
_entity_poly.entity_id
_entity_poly.type
_entity_poly.pdbx_seq_one_letter_code
_entity_poly.pdbx_strand_id
1 'polypeptide(L)'
;MDWDLLLGELANQPIEEGWVTLEEAVGATGVSRSTLRSWYRGGRIPSRMVAGLHGPQRIVPLAAVLDQALASPRSRRQLEHARSLQTEVEELRRRVEALERHLGLSY
;
A
#
# COMPACT_ATOMS: atom_id res chain seq x y z
N MET A 1 10.74 5.24 -34.23
CA MET A 1 10.13 5.33 -32.93
C MET A 1 11.00 4.53 -31.94
N ASP A 2 11.43 5.15 -30.89
CA ASP A 2 12.28 4.48 -29.90
C ASP A 2 11.40 3.75 -28.88
N TRP A 3 11.21 2.47 -29.10
CA TRP A 3 10.36 1.63 -28.24
C TRP A 3 10.91 1.51 -26.82
N ASP A 4 12.24 1.48 -26.67
CA ASP A 4 12.86 1.38 -25.34
C ASP A 4 12.59 2.63 -24.51
N LEU A 5 12.67 3.80 -25.15
CA LEU A 5 12.36 5.06 -24.50
C LEU A 5 10.88 5.13 -24.12
N LEU A 6 10.00 4.72 -25.04
CA LEU A 6 8.55 4.72 -24.80
C LEU A 6 8.17 3.76 -23.67
N LEU A 7 8.74 2.55 -23.66
CA LEU A 7 8.51 1.58 -22.59
C LEU A 7 9.06 2.07 -21.25
N GLY A 8 10.21 2.76 -21.28
CA GLY A 8 10.77 3.39 -20.07
C GLY A 8 9.86 4.48 -19.51
N GLU A 9 9.29 5.31 -20.38
CA GLU A 9 8.35 6.35 -19.98
C GLU A 9 7.07 5.73 -19.38
N LEU A 10 6.53 4.69 -20.01
CA LEU A 10 5.34 3.99 -19.50
C LEU A 10 5.60 3.33 -18.14
N ALA A 11 6.77 2.71 -17.99
CA ALA A 11 7.15 2.07 -16.74
C ALA A 11 7.38 3.07 -15.60
N ASN A 12 7.79 4.29 -15.94
CA ASN A 12 8.06 5.36 -14.98
C ASN A 12 6.89 6.32 -14.79
N GLN A 13 5.74 6.08 -15.45
CA GLN A 13 4.56 6.92 -15.22
C GLN A 13 4.16 6.85 -13.75
N PRO A 14 4.00 8.00 -13.08
CA PRO A 14 3.55 7.99 -11.70
C PRO A 14 2.13 7.43 -11.62
N ILE A 15 1.91 6.57 -10.63
CA ILE A 15 0.56 6.10 -10.30
C ILE A 15 -0.23 7.32 -9.83
N GLU A 16 -1.45 7.48 -10.33
CA GLU A 16 -2.33 8.57 -9.92
C GLU A 16 -2.46 8.61 -8.41
N GLU A 17 -2.56 9.80 -7.85
CA GLU A 17 -2.71 10.00 -6.41
C GLU A 17 -3.91 9.20 -5.88
N GLY A 18 -3.69 8.47 -4.78
CA GLY A 18 -4.71 7.63 -4.18
C GLY A 18 -4.78 6.21 -4.75
N TRP A 19 -4.13 5.92 -5.86
CA TRP A 19 -4.03 4.57 -6.40
C TRP A 19 -2.73 3.93 -5.93
N VAL A 20 -2.80 2.69 -5.49
CA VAL A 20 -1.67 1.96 -4.92
C VAL A 20 -1.60 0.56 -5.52
N THR A 21 -0.43 -0.06 -5.42
CA THR A 21 -0.26 -1.47 -5.78
C THR A 21 -1.00 -2.36 -4.79
N LEU A 22 -1.23 -3.62 -5.17
CA LEU A 22 -1.85 -4.59 -4.24
C LEU A 22 -0.99 -4.78 -2.99
N GLU A 23 0.33 -4.82 -3.13
CA GLU A 23 1.25 -4.95 -2.00
C GLU A 23 1.16 -3.77 -1.05
N GLU A 24 1.12 -2.55 -1.59
CA GLU A 24 0.95 -1.34 -0.79
C GLU A 24 -0.40 -1.33 -0.06
N ALA A 25 -1.48 -1.77 -0.74
CA ALA A 25 -2.80 -1.88 -0.14
C ALA A 25 -2.82 -2.91 1.00
N VAL A 26 -2.19 -4.06 0.81
CA VAL A 26 -2.04 -5.07 1.87
C VAL A 26 -1.29 -4.49 3.07
N GLY A 27 -0.18 -3.83 2.83
CA GLY A 27 0.62 -3.21 3.90
C GLY A 27 -0.11 -2.12 4.65
N ALA A 28 -0.92 -1.30 3.96
CA ALA A 28 -1.64 -0.18 4.55
C ALA A 28 -2.89 -0.61 5.32
N THR A 29 -3.57 -1.67 4.89
CA THR A 29 -4.88 -2.05 5.43
C THR A 29 -4.89 -3.36 6.20
N GLY A 30 -3.87 -4.21 6.03
CA GLY A 30 -3.86 -5.56 6.60
C GLY A 30 -4.80 -6.55 5.90
N VAL A 31 -5.53 -6.12 4.89
CA VAL A 31 -6.40 -6.99 4.09
C VAL A 31 -5.54 -7.88 3.22
N SER A 32 -5.84 -9.18 3.17
CA SER A 32 -5.06 -10.13 2.39
C SER A 32 -5.17 -9.89 0.88
N ARG A 33 -4.14 -10.30 0.15
CA ARG A 33 -4.14 -10.20 -1.31
C ARG A 33 -5.30 -10.97 -1.93
N SER A 34 -5.64 -12.14 -1.41
CA SER A 34 -6.76 -12.94 -1.90
C SER A 34 -8.11 -12.26 -1.68
N THR A 35 -8.28 -11.56 -0.57
CA THR A 35 -9.49 -10.77 -0.30
C THR A 35 -9.59 -9.59 -1.27
N LEU A 36 -8.49 -8.86 -1.49
CA LEU A 36 -8.46 -7.77 -2.48
C LEU A 36 -8.82 -8.29 -3.87
N ARG A 37 -8.28 -9.44 -4.27
CA ARG A 37 -8.58 -10.07 -5.56
C ARG A 37 -10.07 -10.39 -5.68
N SER A 38 -10.67 -10.94 -4.64
CA SER A 38 -12.11 -11.21 -4.58
C SER A 38 -12.91 -9.91 -4.77
N TRP A 39 -12.49 -8.83 -4.14
CA TRP A 39 -13.19 -7.55 -4.22
C TRP A 39 -13.14 -6.93 -5.62
N TYR A 40 -11.99 -6.85 -6.26
CA TYR A 40 -11.93 -6.25 -7.58
C TYR A 40 -12.53 -7.16 -8.67
N ARG A 41 -12.43 -8.48 -8.53
CA ARG A 41 -13.08 -9.41 -9.44
C ARG A 41 -14.61 -9.37 -9.31
N GLY A 42 -15.09 -9.18 -8.10
CA GLY A 42 -16.52 -9.06 -7.82
C GLY A 42 -17.10 -7.67 -8.08
N GLY A 43 -16.29 -6.72 -8.52
CA GLY A 43 -16.74 -5.35 -8.79
C GLY A 43 -17.00 -4.51 -7.55
N ARG A 44 -16.55 -4.95 -6.38
CA ARG A 44 -16.72 -4.19 -5.11
C ARG A 44 -15.78 -3.00 -5.01
N ILE A 45 -14.62 -3.10 -5.63
CA ILE A 45 -13.65 -2.01 -5.74
C ILE A 45 -13.21 -1.92 -7.19
N PRO A 46 -12.92 -0.71 -7.70
CA PRO A 46 -12.33 -0.57 -9.03
C PRO A 46 -10.89 -1.04 -9.03
N SER A 47 -10.37 -1.38 -10.19
CA SER A 47 -8.97 -1.72 -10.38
C SER A 47 -8.54 -1.31 -11.77
N ARG A 48 -7.23 -1.15 -11.96
CA ARG A 48 -6.64 -0.78 -13.24
C ARG A 48 -5.33 -1.52 -13.43
N MET A 49 -5.01 -1.86 -14.66
CA MET A 49 -3.70 -2.40 -15.01
C MET A 49 -2.80 -1.27 -15.49
N VAL A 50 -1.59 -1.25 -14.99
CA VAL A 50 -0.56 -0.29 -15.42
C VAL A 50 0.72 -1.05 -15.77
N ALA A 51 1.60 -0.41 -16.53
CA ALA A 51 2.92 -0.97 -16.83
C ALA A 51 3.80 -0.82 -15.58
N GLY A 52 4.36 -1.94 -15.11
CA GLY A 52 5.31 -1.97 -14.01
C GLY A 52 6.70 -2.39 -14.49
N LEU A 53 7.69 -2.35 -13.60
CA LEU A 53 9.07 -2.73 -13.90
C LEU A 53 9.19 -4.20 -14.32
N HIS A 54 8.33 -5.05 -13.80
CA HIS A 54 8.36 -6.51 -14.03
C HIS A 54 7.13 -6.98 -14.82
N GLY A 55 6.52 -6.10 -15.62
CA GLY A 55 5.36 -6.40 -16.42
C GLY A 55 4.09 -5.70 -15.93
N PRO A 56 2.92 -6.10 -16.46
CA PRO A 56 1.65 -5.48 -16.05
C PRO A 56 1.42 -5.60 -14.56
N GLN A 57 1.00 -4.51 -13.94
CA GLN A 57 0.77 -4.43 -12.50
C GLN A 57 -0.64 -3.91 -12.24
N ARG A 58 -1.37 -4.55 -11.34
CA ARG A 58 -2.70 -4.11 -10.95
C ARG A 58 -2.60 -3.09 -9.82
N ILE A 59 -3.37 -2.01 -9.96
CA ILE A 59 -3.49 -0.99 -8.93
C ILE A 59 -4.95 -0.83 -8.53
N VAL A 60 -5.17 -0.36 -7.31
CA VAL A 60 -6.50 -0.14 -6.72
C VAL A 60 -6.50 1.20 -5.99
N PRO A 61 -7.66 1.89 -5.91
CA PRO A 61 -7.75 3.11 -5.11
C PRO A 61 -7.80 2.76 -3.62
N LEU A 62 -6.87 3.30 -2.86
CA LEU A 62 -6.76 3.02 -1.43
C LEU A 62 -8.04 3.39 -0.66
N ALA A 63 -8.67 4.52 -1.02
CA ALA A 63 -9.92 4.95 -0.40
C ALA A 63 -11.03 3.91 -0.55
N ALA A 64 -11.16 3.31 -1.74
CA ALA A 64 -12.16 2.27 -1.99
C ALA A 64 -11.86 1.00 -1.19
N VAL A 65 -10.59 0.64 -1.05
CA VAL A 65 -10.17 -0.51 -0.22
C VAL A 65 -10.51 -0.27 1.24
N LEU A 66 -10.23 0.94 1.74
CA LEU A 66 -10.56 1.32 3.13
C LEU A 66 -12.07 1.29 3.38
N ASP A 67 -12.86 1.84 2.48
CA ASP A 67 -14.32 1.84 2.61
C ASP A 67 -14.87 0.42 2.64
N GLN A 68 -14.38 -0.46 1.77
CA GLN A 68 -14.80 -1.85 1.73
C GLN A 68 -14.35 -2.60 3.00
N ALA A 69 -13.16 -2.31 3.51
CA ALA A 69 -12.65 -2.90 4.75
C ALA A 69 -13.52 -2.51 5.95
N LEU A 70 -13.94 -1.27 6.02
CA LEU A 70 -14.81 -0.78 7.10
C LEU A 70 -16.21 -1.37 7.03
N ALA A 71 -16.67 -1.77 5.84
CA ALA A 71 -17.97 -2.40 5.65
C ALA A 71 -18.03 -3.86 6.15
N SER A 72 -16.86 -4.51 6.32
CA SER A 72 -16.76 -5.90 6.77
C SER A 72 -16.18 -5.96 8.19
N PRO A 73 -16.82 -6.62 9.15
CA PRO A 73 -16.28 -6.76 10.52
C PRO A 73 -14.90 -7.43 10.57
N ARG A 74 -14.69 -8.45 9.75
CA ARG A 74 -13.41 -9.16 9.68
C ARG A 74 -12.29 -8.25 9.13
N SER A 75 -12.57 -7.57 8.03
CA SER A 75 -11.61 -6.66 7.40
C SER A 75 -11.35 -5.43 8.27
N ARG A 76 -12.35 -4.97 8.99
CA ARG A 76 -12.21 -3.87 9.96
C ARG A 76 -11.20 -4.24 11.06
N ARG A 77 -11.25 -5.45 11.59
CA ARG A 77 -10.29 -5.94 12.60
C ARG A 77 -8.89 -6.01 12.02
N GLN A 78 -8.74 -6.46 10.77
CA GLN A 78 -7.45 -6.49 10.09
C GLN A 78 -6.87 -5.08 9.93
N LEU A 79 -7.70 -4.11 9.55
CA LEU A 79 -7.32 -2.71 9.42
C LEU A 79 -6.89 -2.12 10.77
N GLU A 80 -7.64 -2.37 11.83
CA GLU A 80 -7.32 -1.90 13.18
C GLU A 80 -5.98 -2.49 13.67
N HIS A 81 -5.75 -3.77 13.41
CA HIS A 81 -4.50 -4.43 13.77
C HIS A 81 -3.31 -3.82 13.02
N ALA A 82 -3.46 -3.56 11.72
CA ALA A 82 -2.41 -2.94 10.91
C ALA A 82 -2.06 -1.52 11.42
N ARG A 83 -3.08 -0.74 11.80
CA ARG A 83 -2.89 0.59 12.39
C ARG A 83 -2.19 0.53 13.72
N SER A 84 -2.55 -0.44 14.57
CA SER A 84 -1.93 -0.66 15.87
C SER A 84 -0.43 -1.00 15.73
N LEU A 85 -0.08 -1.90 14.82
CA LEU A 85 1.31 -2.26 14.55
C LEU A 85 2.11 -1.07 14.04
N GLN A 86 1.53 -0.26 13.16
CA GLN A 86 2.18 0.93 12.64
C GLN A 86 2.47 1.93 13.75
N THR A 87 1.53 2.14 14.66
CA THR A 87 1.70 3.02 15.82
C THR A 87 2.82 2.52 16.74
N GLU A 88 2.88 1.21 17.00
CA GLU A 88 3.93 0.61 17.81
C GLU A 88 5.31 0.79 17.18
N VAL A 89 5.42 0.61 15.86
CA VAL A 89 6.68 0.82 15.13
C VAL A 89 7.14 2.28 15.24
N GLU A 90 6.23 3.22 15.06
CA GLU A 90 6.54 4.65 15.18
C GLU A 90 7.00 5.01 16.60
N GLU A 91 6.34 4.46 17.61
CA GLU A 91 6.71 4.68 19.00
C GLU A 91 8.10 4.12 19.34
N LEU A 92 8.40 2.89 18.88
CA LEU A 92 9.71 2.29 19.05
C LEU A 92 10.80 3.10 18.36
N ARG A 93 10.52 3.61 17.16
CA ARG A 93 11.46 4.47 16.44
C ARG A 93 11.78 5.74 17.23
N ARG A 94 10.76 6.38 17.81
CA ARG A 94 10.96 7.57 18.65
C ARG A 94 11.79 7.27 19.89
N ARG A 95 11.58 6.11 20.51
CA ARG A 95 12.38 5.66 21.66
C ARG A 95 13.84 5.44 21.29
N VAL A 96 14.10 4.82 20.15
CA VAL A 96 15.47 4.59 19.65
C VAL A 96 16.15 5.93 19.38
N GLU A 97 15.49 6.87 18.71
CA GLU A 97 16.03 8.21 18.46
C GLU A 97 16.33 8.96 19.75
N ALA A 98 15.47 8.87 20.75
CA ALA A 98 15.67 9.48 22.05
C ALA A 98 16.88 8.90 22.76
N LEU A 99 17.06 7.57 22.72
CA LEU A 99 18.22 6.89 23.30
C LEU A 99 19.52 7.29 22.60
N GLU A 100 19.52 7.35 21.28
CA GLU A 100 20.68 7.78 20.49
C GLU A 100 21.12 9.20 20.86
N ARG A 101 20.16 10.12 21.01
CA ARG A 101 20.45 11.50 21.43
C ARG A 101 20.99 11.55 22.85
N HIS A 102 20.43 10.75 23.76
CA HIS A 102 20.86 10.69 25.15
C HIS A 102 22.29 10.15 25.28
N LEU A 103 22.63 9.16 24.47
CA LEU A 103 23.96 8.55 24.48
C LEU A 103 24.99 9.32 23.65
N GLY A 104 24.58 10.39 22.97
CA GLY A 104 25.47 11.20 22.16
C GLY A 104 25.94 10.51 20.89
N LEU A 105 25.14 9.57 20.36
CA LEU A 105 25.44 8.81 19.14
C LEU A 105 24.99 9.51 17.86
N SER A 106 24.76 10.80 17.89
CA SER A 106 24.44 11.58 16.70
C SER A 106 25.71 11.83 15.88
N TYR A 107 25.70 11.43 14.65
CA TYR A 107 26.78 11.63 13.70
C TYR A 107 26.55 12.89 12.89
#